data_191fa3e22e33b15f87e2857146c4aabd
#
_entry.id   191fa3e22e33b15f87e2857146c4aabd
#
_cell.length_a   1.000
_cell.length_b   1.000
_cell.length_c   1.000
_cell.angle_alpha   90.00
_cell.angle_beta   90.00
_cell.angle_gamma   90.00
#
_symmetry.space_group_name_H-M   'P 1'
#
loop_
_entity.id
_entity.type
_entity.pdbx_description
1 polymer ?
#
loop_
_entity_poly.entity_id
_entity_poly.type
_entity_poly.pdbx_seq_one_letter_code
_entity_poly.pdbx_strand_id
1 'polypeptide(L)'
;MLGYIFSMSLSIGIVGLPNVGKSTLFNVLTKKGVPAENYPFCTIDPSVGIVPVPDERLEKLSQMSKSKKTIPAVVEFVDIAGLVKGASEGAGLGNKFLSHIREVDAITEVVRIFEDKTMIHVHDEIDPLFDIEVINFELEQAGIKKPTLYVLNNSEVYKSSPDAFPQVLGSPGPQPRPDHSEKHAGEDFRTKIPGPYIEVDPIFGTGLDNLIKASYDLLNLITFFTTGEDESRAWTTTRGATAPLAGKSIHTDFRDKFIRAEVVSYDKLMEAGSFAKAREKGWVRTEGKEYIVKDGDVIEFLI
;
A
#
# COMPACT_ATOMS: atom_id res chain seq x y z
N MET A 1 -0.78 10.77 -33.46
CA MET A 1 0.04 9.79 -32.71
C MET A 1 -0.01 10.20 -31.27
N LEU A 2 -0.95 9.66 -30.49
CA LEU A 2 -1.00 9.86 -29.05
C LEU A 2 0.13 9.01 -28.45
N GLY A 3 1.20 9.67 -28.03
CA GLY A 3 2.25 9.05 -27.25
C GLY A 3 1.66 8.56 -25.91
N TYR A 4 1.62 7.26 -25.72
CA TYR A 4 1.31 6.63 -24.44
C TYR A 4 2.35 7.11 -23.42
N ILE A 5 1.97 8.07 -22.59
CA ILE A 5 2.75 8.48 -21.43
C ILE A 5 2.49 7.41 -20.38
N PHE A 6 3.39 6.43 -20.32
CA PHE A 6 3.50 5.56 -19.15
C PHE A 6 3.86 6.46 -17.95
N SER A 7 2.86 6.92 -17.21
CA SER A 7 3.07 7.22 -15.80
C SER A 7 3.35 5.85 -15.19
N MET A 8 4.61 5.61 -14.82
CA MET A 8 4.96 4.41 -14.05
C MET A 8 4.39 4.60 -12.65
N SER A 9 3.12 4.24 -12.45
CA SER A 9 2.63 3.98 -11.12
C SER A 9 3.34 2.72 -10.66
N LEU A 10 4.10 2.83 -9.56
CA LEU A 10 4.76 1.68 -8.97
C LEU A 10 3.69 0.76 -8.37
N SER A 11 3.83 -0.53 -8.62
CA SER A 11 2.83 -1.53 -8.26
C SER A 11 3.39 -2.59 -7.31
N ILE A 12 2.50 -3.13 -6.49
CA ILE A 12 2.80 -4.16 -5.49
C ILE A 12 1.98 -5.41 -5.81
N GLY A 13 2.66 -6.53 -6.00
CA GLY A 13 2.01 -7.82 -6.18
C GLY A 13 1.63 -8.46 -4.85
N ILE A 14 0.36 -8.83 -4.69
CA ILE A 14 -0.09 -9.65 -3.55
C ILE A 14 0.16 -11.11 -3.91
N VAL A 15 1.05 -11.76 -3.18
CA VAL A 15 1.41 -13.15 -3.35
C VAL A 15 1.17 -13.95 -2.08
N GLY A 16 1.23 -15.26 -2.13
CA GLY A 16 1.06 -16.15 -0.98
C GLY A 16 0.56 -17.52 -1.42
N LEU A 17 0.60 -18.50 -0.55
CA LEU A 17 0.07 -19.83 -0.79
C LEU A 17 -1.45 -19.82 -1.01
N PRO A 18 -2.06 -20.87 -1.55
CA PRO A 18 -3.52 -21.01 -1.61
C PRO A 18 -4.16 -20.90 -0.21
N ASN A 19 -5.33 -20.30 -0.14
CA ASN A 19 -6.17 -20.20 1.07
C ASN A 19 -5.56 -19.38 2.25
N VAL A 20 -4.56 -18.53 1.99
CA VAL A 20 -3.99 -17.64 3.02
C VAL A 20 -4.74 -16.31 3.16
N GLY A 21 -5.75 -16.04 2.30
CA GLY A 21 -6.58 -14.83 2.37
C GLY A 21 -6.19 -13.71 1.40
N LYS A 22 -5.39 -13.96 0.36
CA LYS A 22 -4.98 -12.95 -0.65
C LYS A 22 -6.15 -12.18 -1.26
N SER A 23 -7.10 -12.90 -1.86
CA SER A 23 -8.25 -12.26 -2.53
C SER A 23 -9.17 -11.53 -1.54
N THR A 24 -9.26 -12.00 -0.30
CA THR A 24 -9.97 -11.27 0.76
C THR A 24 -9.28 -9.96 1.05
N LEU A 25 -7.95 -9.97 1.24
CA LEU A 25 -7.15 -8.78 1.46
C LEU A 25 -7.27 -7.80 0.28
N PHE A 26 -7.09 -8.28 -0.96
CA PHE A 26 -7.23 -7.47 -2.16
C PHE A 26 -8.60 -6.80 -2.26
N ASN A 27 -9.67 -7.58 -2.05
CA ASN A 27 -11.04 -7.08 -2.12
C ASN A 27 -11.33 -6.00 -1.06
N VAL A 28 -10.78 -6.14 0.15
CA VAL A 28 -10.98 -5.15 1.21
C VAL A 28 -10.16 -3.89 0.96
N LEU A 29 -8.92 -4.01 0.48
CA LEU A 29 -8.11 -2.87 0.07
C LEU A 29 -8.78 -2.07 -1.05
N THR A 30 -9.30 -2.75 -2.06
CA THR A 30 -9.90 -2.13 -3.25
C THR A 30 -11.31 -1.58 -3.01
N LYS A 31 -12.05 -2.07 -2.01
CA LYS A 31 -13.32 -1.46 -1.57
C LYS A 31 -13.18 -0.02 -1.07
N LYS A 32 -12.00 0.37 -0.60
CA LYS A 32 -11.66 1.77 -0.27
C LYS A 32 -11.37 2.61 -1.53
N GLY A 33 -11.55 2.04 -2.73
CA GLY A 33 -11.15 2.62 -4.01
C GLY A 33 -11.64 4.03 -4.23
N VAL A 34 -10.85 4.78 -4.96
CA VAL A 34 -11.13 6.16 -5.39
C VAL A 34 -11.75 6.14 -6.80
N PRO A 35 -12.58 7.13 -7.16
CA PRO A 35 -13.12 7.23 -8.50
C PRO A 35 -12.00 7.22 -9.54
N ALA A 36 -12.05 6.28 -10.48
CA ALA A 36 -11.03 6.10 -11.54
C ALA A 36 -10.87 7.38 -12.41
N GLU A 37 -11.88 8.21 -12.47
CA GLU A 37 -11.91 9.50 -13.18
C GLU A 37 -10.81 10.47 -12.70
N ASN A 38 -10.39 10.36 -11.46
CA ASN A 38 -9.32 11.19 -10.88
C ASN A 38 -7.91 10.70 -11.24
N TYR A 39 -7.80 9.50 -11.85
CA TYR A 39 -6.53 8.83 -12.16
C TYR A 39 -6.54 8.30 -13.60
N PRO A 40 -6.46 9.19 -14.60
CA PRO A 40 -6.68 8.86 -16.03
C PRO A 40 -5.68 7.86 -16.61
N PHE A 41 -4.66 7.46 -15.86
CA PHE A 41 -3.60 6.55 -16.33
C PHE A 41 -3.67 5.15 -15.69
N CYS A 42 -4.71 4.85 -14.92
CA CYS A 42 -4.87 3.56 -14.28
C CYS A 42 -5.49 2.54 -15.23
N THR A 43 -4.89 1.35 -15.27
CA THR A 43 -5.37 0.24 -16.09
C THR A 43 -6.68 -0.30 -15.53
N ILE A 44 -7.69 -0.48 -16.38
CA ILE A 44 -8.94 -1.16 -16.02
C ILE A 44 -8.69 -2.67 -16.17
N ASP A 45 -7.98 -3.25 -15.21
CA ASP A 45 -7.77 -4.69 -15.11
C ASP A 45 -8.40 -5.16 -13.77
N PRO A 46 -9.25 -6.21 -13.78
CA PRO A 46 -9.89 -6.72 -12.56
C PRO A 46 -8.90 -7.17 -11.47
N SER A 47 -7.67 -7.47 -11.86
CA SER A 47 -6.60 -7.87 -10.93
C SER A 47 -5.81 -6.68 -10.38
N VAL A 48 -6.07 -5.44 -10.83
CA VAL A 48 -5.37 -4.23 -10.39
C VAL A 48 -6.30 -3.38 -9.54
N GLY A 49 -5.89 -3.10 -8.33
CA GLY A 49 -6.62 -2.27 -7.36
C GLY A 49 -5.88 -0.96 -7.06
N ILE A 50 -6.57 0.17 -7.25
CA ILE A 50 -6.04 1.49 -6.91
C ILE A 50 -6.50 1.83 -5.49
N VAL A 51 -5.54 1.97 -4.58
CA VAL A 51 -5.80 2.14 -3.15
C VAL A 51 -5.28 3.50 -2.70
N PRO A 52 -6.14 4.35 -2.08
CA PRO A 52 -5.73 5.64 -1.56
C PRO A 52 -4.76 5.48 -0.39
N VAL A 53 -3.72 6.30 -0.38
CA VAL A 53 -2.76 6.37 0.74
C VAL A 53 -3.35 7.25 1.83
N PRO A 54 -3.57 6.74 3.06
CA PRO A 54 -4.09 7.53 4.15
C PRO A 54 -3.09 8.61 4.59
N ASP A 55 -3.46 9.88 4.43
CA ASP A 55 -2.62 11.02 4.81
C ASP A 55 -3.47 12.18 5.32
N GLU A 56 -3.47 12.39 6.64
CA GLU A 56 -4.24 13.46 7.29
C GLU A 56 -3.80 14.87 6.87
N ARG A 57 -2.58 15.01 6.37
CA ARG A 57 -2.05 16.31 5.93
C ARG A 57 -2.85 16.87 4.77
N LEU A 58 -3.30 16.01 3.87
CA LEU A 58 -4.10 16.40 2.71
C LEU A 58 -5.44 17.02 3.12
N GLU A 59 -6.15 16.37 4.06
CA GLU A 59 -7.43 16.87 4.56
C GLU A 59 -7.29 18.26 5.22
N LYS A 60 -6.24 18.43 6.03
CA LYS A 60 -5.95 19.72 6.68
C LYS A 60 -5.59 20.81 5.66
N LEU A 61 -4.82 20.49 4.61
CA LEU A 61 -4.53 21.42 3.52
C LEU A 61 -5.79 21.82 2.75
N SER A 62 -6.65 20.85 2.45
CA SER A 62 -7.93 21.07 1.78
C SER A 62 -8.85 22.01 2.57
N GLN A 63 -8.94 21.80 3.88
CA GLN A 63 -9.71 22.67 4.76
C GLN A 63 -9.13 24.09 4.83
N MET A 64 -7.81 24.24 4.96
CA MET A 64 -7.11 25.52 4.98
C MET A 64 -7.35 26.32 3.70
N SER A 65 -7.24 25.66 2.53
CA SER A 65 -7.40 26.27 1.21
C SER A 65 -8.87 26.34 0.76
N LYS A 66 -9.80 25.74 1.53
CA LYS A 66 -11.23 25.62 1.18
C LYS A 66 -11.44 24.98 -0.18
N SER A 67 -10.66 23.94 -0.45
CA SER A 67 -10.63 23.27 -1.75
C SER A 67 -11.95 22.59 -2.08
N LYS A 68 -12.39 22.73 -3.33
CA LYS A 68 -13.61 22.07 -3.84
C LYS A 68 -13.41 20.55 -4.02
N LYS A 69 -12.17 20.13 -4.26
CA LYS A 69 -11.80 18.73 -4.45
C LYS A 69 -10.59 18.37 -3.61
N THR A 70 -10.60 17.16 -3.07
CA THR A 70 -9.49 16.58 -2.29
C THR A 70 -9.14 15.25 -2.95
N ILE A 71 -7.91 15.12 -3.47
CA ILE A 71 -7.48 13.94 -4.23
C ILE A 71 -6.27 13.33 -3.53
N PRO A 72 -6.37 12.12 -2.94
CA PRO A 72 -5.27 11.45 -2.26
C PRO A 72 -4.21 10.93 -3.24
N ALA A 73 -3.01 10.65 -2.75
CA ALA A 73 -2.04 9.81 -3.42
C ALA A 73 -2.57 8.36 -3.47
N VAL A 74 -2.11 7.58 -4.41
CA VAL A 74 -2.54 6.18 -4.57
C VAL A 74 -1.35 5.26 -4.75
N VAL A 75 -1.56 3.99 -4.42
CA VAL A 75 -0.65 2.88 -4.73
C VAL A 75 -1.46 1.78 -5.43
N GLU A 76 -0.84 1.12 -6.39
CA GLU A 76 -1.46 0.01 -7.11
C GLU A 76 -1.12 -1.31 -6.44
N PHE A 77 -2.16 -2.10 -6.13
CA PHE A 77 -2.04 -3.49 -5.72
C PHE A 77 -2.50 -4.39 -6.86
N VAL A 78 -1.74 -5.46 -7.11
CA VAL A 78 -2.05 -6.46 -8.13
C VAL A 78 -2.30 -7.80 -7.46
N ASP A 79 -3.50 -8.36 -7.62
CA ASP A 79 -3.81 -9.72 -7.13
C ASP A 79 -3.14 -10.74 -8.05
N ILE A 80 -2.04 -11.31 -7.60
CA ILE A 80 -1.32 -12.33 -8.34
C ILE A 80 -1.83 -13.70 -7.90
N ALA A 81 -2.38 -14.47 -8.85
CA ALA A 81 -2.92 -15.80 -8.59
C ALA A 81 -1.90 -16.67 -7.82
N GLY A 82 -2.40 -17.42 -6.82
CA GLY A 82 -1.57 -18.13 -5.86
C GLY A 82 -0.57 -19.11 -6.47
N LEU A 83 0.57 -19.22 -5.82
CA LEU A 83 1.63 -20.18 -6.14
C LEU A 83 1.10 -21.60 -5.94
N VAL A 84 1.37 -22.47 -6.92
CA VAL A 84 1.24 -23.92 -6.77
C VAL A 84 2.67 -24.47 -6.69
N LYS A 85 2.96 -25.35 -5.73
CA LYS A 85 4.25 -26.00 -5.55
C LYS A 85 4.75 -26.58 -6.89
N GLY A 86 6.01 -26.31 -7.26
CA GLY A 86 6.59 -26.71 -8.54
C GLY A 86 6.31 -25.72 -9.68
N ALA A 87 5.96 -24.48 -9.36
CA ALA A 87 5.74 -23.41 -10.35
C ALA A 87 6.98 -23.15 -11.22
N SER A 88 8.18 -23.32 -10.66
CA SER A 88 9.46 -23.19 -11.35
C SER A 88 9.78 -24.34 -12.30
N GLU A 89 9.17 -25.52 -12.12
CA GLU A 89 9.42 -26.72 -12.92
C GLU A 89 8.62 -26.79 -14.23
N GLY A 90 7.91 -25.73 -14.61
CA GLY A 90 7.36 -25.57 -15.95
C GLY A 90 5.93 -26.06 -16.18
N ALA A 91 5.15 -26.36 -15.15
CA ALA A 91 3.71 -26.56 -15.30
C ALA A 91 3.06 -25.18 -15.58
N GLY A 92 2.38 -25.01 -16.70
CA GLY A 92 1.97 -23.74 -17.34
C GLY A 92 1.34 -22.65 -16.46
N LEU A 93 0.79 -22.95 -15.28
CA LEU A 93 0.28 -21.96 -14.31
C LEU A 93 1.41 -21.25 -13.53
N GLY A 94 2.52 -21.96 -13.24
CA GLY A 94 3.67 -21.37 -12.55
C GLY A 94 4.37 -20.29 -13.37
N ASN A 95 4.48 -20.48 -14.68
CA ASN A 95 5.08 -19.49 -15.57
C ASN A 95 4.28 -18.18 -15.62
N LYS A 96 2.94 -18.23 -15.55
CA LYS A 96 2.09 -17.04 -15.48
C LYS A 96 2.26 -16.29 -14.17
N PHE A 97 2.30 -17.00 -13.05
CA PHE A 97 2.56 -16.43 -11.73
C PHE A 97 3.89 -15.67 -11.70
N LEU A 98 4.98 -16.33 -12.13
CA LEU A 98 6.31 -15.73 -12.17
C LEU A 98 6.39 -14.54 -13.15
N SER A 99 5.64 -14.59 -14.27
CA SER A 99 5.54 -13.46 -15.20
C SER A 99 4.94 -12.24 -14.54
N HIS A 100 3.79 -12.39 -13.86
CA HIS A 100 3.14 -11.27 -13.17
C HIS A 100 4.01 -10.69 -12.04
N ILE A 101 4.74 -11.53 -11.29
CA ILE A 101 5.67 -11.02 -10.28
C ILE A 101 6.81 -10.19 -10.89
N ARG A 102 7.27 -10.54 -12.09
CA ARG A 102 8.31 -9.74 -12.78
C ARG A 102 7.82 -8.33 -13.14
N GLU A 103 6.54 -8.17 -13.40
CA GLU A 103 5.92 -6.91 -13.83
C GLU A 103 5.70 -5.92 -12.68
N VAL A 104 5.57 -6.38 -11.44
CA VAL A 104 5.40 -5.51 -10.26
C VAL A 104 6.74 -5.04 -9.69
N ASP A 105 6.73 -3.94 -8.93
CA ASP A 105 7.95 -3.34 -8.37
C ASP A 105 8.33 -3.90 -7.00
N ALA A 106 7.35 -4.35 -6.22
CA ALA A 106 7.53 -4.96 -4.90
C ALA A 106 6.49 -6.07 -4.68
N ILE A 107 6.69 -6.83 -3.63
CA ILE A 107 5.84 -7.96 -3.25
C ILE A 107 5.27 -7.72 -1.85
N THR A 108 3.97 -7.98 -1.69
CA THR A 108 3.30 -8.18 -0.41
C THR A 108 2.98 -9.66 -0.28
N GLU A 109 3.71 -10.36 0.58
CA GLU A 109 3.54 -11.79 0.79
C GLU A 109 2.59 -12.04 1.96
N VAL A 110 1.41 -12.59 1.64
CA VAL A 110 0.37 -12.91 2.63
C VAL A 110 0.63 -14.28 3.24
N VAL A 111 0.82 -14.29 4.54
CA VAL A 111 1.10 -15.48 5.36
C VAL A 111 -0.05 -15.68 6.35
N ARG A 112 -0.59 -16.87 6.40
CA ARG A 112 -1.68 -17.21 7.31
C ARG A 112 -1.13 -17.55 8.69
N ILE A 113 -1.64 -16.88 9.73
CA ILE A 113 -1.28 -17.16 11.14
C ILE A 113 -2.48 -17.53 12.02
N PHE A 114 -3.66 -17.71 11.41
CA PHE A 114 -4.90 -18.07 12.11
C PHE A 114 -5.30 -19.52 11.82
N GLU A 115 -5.92 -20.18 12.80
CA GLU A 115 -6.49 -21.50 12.63
C GLU A 115 -7.95 -21.41 12.17
N ASP A 116 -8.29 -22.10 11.10
CA ASP A 116 -9.66 -22.31 10.64
C ASP A 116 -9.81 -23.74 10.13
N LYS A 117 -10.62 -24.53 10.85
CA LYS A 117 -10.86 -25.94 10.52
C LYS A 117 -11.68 -26.15 9.25
N THR A 118 -12.32 -25.09 8.75
CA THR A 118 -13.12 -25.12 7.51
C THR A 118 -12.28 -24.84 6.27
N MET A 119 -11.09 -24.25 6.43
CA MET A 119 -10.17 -23.92 5.37
C MET A 119 -8.95 -24.85 5.42
N ILE A 120 -8.86 -25.73 4.45
CA ILE A 120 -7.69 -26.63 4.31
C ILE A 120 -6.46 -25.81 4.00
N HIS A 121 -5.39 -25.99 4.82
CA HIS A 121 -4.06 -25.47 4.51
C HIS A 121 -3.33 -26.42 3.56
N VAL A 122 -2.44 -25.90 2.70
CA VAL A 122 -1.72 -26.70 1.69
C VAL A 122 -0.86 -27.79 2.32
N HIS A 123 -0.40 -27.58 3.54
CA HIS A 123 0.49 -28.46 4.28
C HIS A 123 -0.17 -29.13 5.51
N ASP A 124 -1.52 -29.12 5.58
CA ASP A 124 -2.34 -29.66 6.68
C ASP A 124 -2.13 -28.98 8.04
N GLU A 125 -0.99 -28.34 8.29
CA GLU A 125 -0.64 -27.59 9.49
C GLU A 125 -0.25 -26.14 9.13
N ILE A 126 -0.46 -25.21 10.06
CA ILE A 126 -0.08 -23.81 9.88
C ILE A 126 1.34 -23.64 10.40
N ASP A 127 2.27 -23.44 9.47
CA ASP A 127 3.67 -23.10 9.76
C ASP A 127 4.03 -21.84 8.94
N PRO A 128 3.92 -20.64 9.54
CA PRO A 128 4.17 -19.38 8.84
C PRO A 128 5.59 -19.27 8.27
N LEU A 129 6.59 -19.81 8.97
CA LEU A 129 7.97 -19.75 8.49
C LEU A 129 8.20 -20.68 7.31
N PHE A 130 7.62 -21.87 7.35
CA PHE A 130 7.69 -22.80 6.23
C PHE A 130 6.96 -22.27 4.99
N ASP A 131 5.80 -21.62 5.17
CA ASP A 131 5.07 -20.98 4.08
C ASP A 131 5.92 -19.89 3.39
N ILE A 132 6.61 -19.06 4.18
CA ILE A 132 7.56 -18.05 3.70
C ILE A 132 8.73 -18.73 2.94
N GLU A 133 9.31 -19.76 3.51
CA GLU A 133 10.43 -20.48 2.87
C GLU A 133 10.04 -21.07 1.50
N VAL A 134 8.84 -21.64 1.38
CA VAL A 134 8.33 -22.19 0.12
C VAL A 134 8.26 -21.11 -0.97
N ILE A 135 7.70 -19.95 -0.67
CA ILE A 135 7.57 -18.85 -1.64
C ILE A 135 8.94 -18.27 -1.98
N ASN A 136 9.77 -18.00 -0.98
CA ASN A 136 11.10 -17.45 -1.19
C ASN A 136 11.97 -18.40 -2.04
N PHE A 137 11.87 -19.72 -1.82
CA PHE A 137 12.57 -20.71 -2.62
C PHE A 137 12.16 -20.67 -4.10
N GLU A 138 10.86 -20.63 -4.39
CA GLU A 138 10.35 -20.55 -5.77
C GLU A 138 10.77 -19.24 -6.47
N LEU A 139 10.77 -18.13 -5.76
CA LEU A 139 11.23 -16.83 -6.27
C LEU A 139 12.74 -16.87 -6.58
N GLU A 140 13.53 -17.48 -5.70
CA GLU A 140 14.97 -17.62 -5.87
C GLU A 140 15.31 -18.53 -7.07
N GLN A 141 14.61 -19.66 -7.21
CA GLN A 141 14.75 -20.55 -8.37
C GLN A 141 14.42 -19.84 -9.70
N ALA A 142 13.43 -18.92 -9.66
CA ALA A 142 13.07 -18.11 -10.81
C ALA A 142 13.99 -16.91 -11.07
N GLY A 143 15.00 -16.69 -10.21
CA GLY A 143 15.92 -15.55 -10.27
C GLY A 143 15.23 -14.20 -10.00
N ILE A 144 14.12 -14.20 -9.24
CA ILE A 144 13.34 -13.02 -8.92
C ILE A 144 13.79 -12.48 -7.56
N LYS A 145 14.24 -11.21 -7.55
CA LYS A 145 14.58 -10.47 -6.32
C LYS A 145 13.76 -9.19 -6.31
N LYS A 146 12.81 -9.08 -5.39
CA LYS A 146 11.95 -7.91 -5.21
C LYS A 146 11.94 -7.50 -3.74
N PRO A 147 11.82 -6.21 -3.42
CA PRO A 147 11.49 -5.78 -2.06
C PRO A 147 10.21 -6.50 -1.62
N THR A 148 10.23 -7.10 -0.43
CA THR A 148 9.12 -7.90 0.09
C THR A 148 8.67 -7.40 1.45
N LEU A 149 7.35 -7.20 1.62
CA LEU A 149 6.67 -6.95 2.87
C LEU A 149 5.85 -8.19 3.23
N TYR A 150 6.09 -8.77 4.41
CA TYR A 150 5.31 -9.91 4.88
C TYR A 150 4.05 -9.43 5.57
N VAL A 151 2.91 -9.98 5.17
CA VAL A 151 1.60 -9.65 5.74
C VAL A 151 1.07 -10.85 6.49
N LEU A 152 1.13 -10.77 7.81
CA LEU A 152 0.62 -11.81 8.70
C LEU A 152 -0.89 -11.64 8.81
N ASN A 153 -1.62 -12.51 8.14
CA ASN A 153 -3.09 -12.52 8.17
C ASN A 153 -3.57 -13.22 9.43
N ASN A 154 -4.16 -12.45 10.34
CA ASN A 154 -4.70 -12.89 11.63
C ASN A 154 -6.24 -12.85 11.64
N SER A 155 -6.88 -13.18 10.52
CA SER A 155 -8.35 -13.23 10.43
C SER A 155 -8.92 -14.39 11.23
N GLU A 156 -8.91 -14.28 12.55
CA GLU A 156 -9.62 -15.22 13.41
C GLU A 156 -11.12 -14.95 13.34
N VAL A 157 -11.81 -15.70 12.52
CA VAL A 157 -13.27 -15.61 12.32
C VAL A 157 -14.06 -15.77 13.65
N TYR A 158 -13.45 -16.19 14.75
CA TYR A 158 -14.12 -16.56 15.99
C TYR A 158 -13.50 -16.07 17.31
N LYS A 159 -12.52 -15.17 17.31
CA LYS A 159 -12.27 -14.40 18.54
C LYS A 159 -13.18 -13.18 18.57
N SER A 160 -14.49 -13.43 18.38
CA SER A 160 -15.50 -12.42 18.53
C SER A 160 -15.54 -11.91 19.96
N SER A 161 -15.50 -10.59 20.13
CA SER A 161 -16.12 -9.93 21.28
C SER A 161 -17.52 -10.52 21.50
N PRO A 162 -17.94 -10.77 22.74
CA PRO A 162 -19.27 -11.30 23.08
C PRO A 162 -20.43 -10.45 22.54
N ASP A 163 -20.17 -9.24 22.07
CA ASP A 163 -21.15 -8.22 21.67
C ASP A 163 -21.45 -8.19 20.16
N ALA A 164 -20.85 -9.04 19.34
CA ALA A 164 -20.99 -8.99 17.88
C ALA A 164 -22.19 -9.78 17.30
N PHE A 165 -22.93 -10.51 18.12
CA PHE A 165 -24.17 -11.17 17.70
C PHE A 165 -25.37 -10.60 18.46
N PRO A 166 -26.53 -10.33 17.78
CA PRO A 166 -27.77 -10.09 18.49
C PRO A 166 -28.06 -11.36 19.30
N GLN A 167 -28.13 -11.22 20.62
CA GLN A 167 -28.49 -12.30 21.52
C GLN A 167 -29.86 -12.86 21.10
N VAL A 168 -29.85 -14.06 20.55
CA VAL A 168 -31.05 -14.88 20.49
C VAL A 168 -31.30 -15.35 21.91
N LEU A 169 -32.27 -14.75 22.56
CA LEU A 169 -32.72 -15.09 23.90
C LEU A 169 -33.00 -16.60 24.01
N GLY A 170 -32.19 -17.34 24.77
CA GLY A 170 -32.51 -18.69 25.20
C GLY A 170 -31.47 -19.79 24.95
N SER A 171 -30.28 -19.50 24.42
CA SER A 171 -29.21 -20.50 24.32
C SER A 171 -28.11 -20.27 25.36
N PRO A 172 -27.62 -21.26 26.10
CA PRO A 172 -26.45 -21.12 26.93
C PRO A 172 -25.25 -20.81 26.04
N GLY A 173 -24.58 -19.69 26.32
CA GLY A 173 -23.39 -19.24 25.57
C GLY A 173 -22.29 -20.32 25.59
N PRO A 174 -21.43 -20.35 24.54
CA PRO A 174 -20.31 -21.28 24.54
C PRO A 174 -19.40 -21.01 25.73
N GLN A 175 -19.06 -22.06 26.45
CA GLN A 175 -18.12 -22.03 27.56
C GLN A 175 -16.76 -21.51 27.07
N PRO A 176 -16.07 -20.68 27.85
CA PRO A 176 -14.72 -20.26 27.51
C PRO A 176 -13.83 -21.52 27.39
N ARG A 177 -13.23 -21.72 26.24
CA ARG A 177 -12.26 -22.80 26.04
C ARG A 177 -10.98 -22.46 26.80
N PRO A 178 -10.26 -23.46 27.33
CA PRO A 178 -8.97 -23.23 27.95
C PRO A 178 -8.03 -22.58 26.95
N ASP A 179 -7.34 -21.56 27.42
CA ASP A 179 -6.33 -20.80 26.69
C ASP A 179 -5.22 -21.76 26.25
N HIS A 180 -5.10 -21.99 24.93
CA HIS A 180 -4.04 -22.80 24.35
C HIS A 180 -2.73 -22.00 24.12
N SER A 181 -2.61 -20.81 24.73
CA SER A 181 -1.40 -19.96 24.64
C SER A 181 -0.16 -20.57 25.33
N GLU A 182 -0.30 -21.68 26.07
CA GLU A 182 0.82 -22.29 26.79
C GLU A 182 1.66 -23.31 25.99
N LYS A 183 1.40 -23.54 24.69
CA LYS A 183 2.14 -24.59 23.95
C LYS A 183 3.42 -24.14 23.26
N HIS A 184 3.76 -22.86 23.23
CA HIS A 184 5.02 -22.41 22.67
C HIS A 184 5.76 -21.46 23.63
N ALA A 185 6.37 -22.04 24.68
CA ALA A 185 7.51 -21.43 25.37
C ALA A 185 8.77 -21.46 24.46
N GLY A 186 8.59 -21.15 23.18
CA GLY A 186 9.59 -21.03 22.13
C GLY A 186 9.70 -19.58 21.69
N GLU A 187 10.84 -19.25 21.16
CA GLU A 187 11.14 -17.96 20.51
C GLU A 187 10.00 -17.55 19.55
N ASP A 188 9.51 -16.32 19.64
CA ASP A 188 8.43 -15.83 18.77
C ASP A 188 8.87 -15.96 17.30
N PHE A 189 8.11 -16.72 16.49
CA PHE A 189 8.43 -16.95 15.08
C PHE A 189 8.60 -15.63 14.28
N ARG A 190 7.96 -14.55 14.73
CA ARG A 190 8.05 -13.23 14.11
C ARG A 190 9.48 -12.71 14.07
N THR A 191 10.31 -13.08 15.05
CA THR A 191 11.74 -12.70 15.08
C THR A 191 12.57 -13.37 13.99
N LYS A 192 12.03 -14.41 13.34
CA LYS A 192 12.68 -15.18 12.28
C LYS A 192 12.22 -14.80 10.88
N ILE A 193 11.23 -13.89 10.77
CA ILE A 193 10.77 -13.39 9.47
C ILE A 193 11.92 -12.62 8.80
N PRO A 194 12.25 -12.92 7.52
CA PRO A 194 13.47 -12.39 6.88
C PRO A 194 13.37 -10.93 6.42
N GLY A 195 12.30 -10.21 6.77
CA GLY A 195 12.08 -8.81 6.36
C GLY A 195 11.02 -8.09 7.18
N PRO A 196 10.63 -6.88 6.75
CA PRO A 196 9.57 -6.13 7.43
C PRO A 196 8.24 -6.88 7.35
N TYR A 197 7.46 -6.82 8.42
CA TYR A 197 6.13 -7.43 8.45
C TYR A 197 5.08 -6.52 9.06
N ILE A 198 3.82 -6.75 8.69
CA ILE A 198 2.62 -6.10 9.23
C ILE A 198 1.58 -7.18 9.54
N GLU A 199 0.95 -7.08 10.70
CA GLU A 199 -0.22 -7.89 11.01
C GLU A 199 -1.48 -7.21 10.52
N VAL A 200 -2.35 -7.99 9.88
CA VAL A 200 -3.64 -7.49 9.36
C VAL A 200 -4.76 -8.45 9.71
N ASP A 201 -5.93 -7.88 9.88
CA ASP A 201 -7.19 -8.62 9.85
C ASP A 201 -8.04 -8.06 8.70
N PRO A 202 -8.07 -8.69 7.53
CA PRO A 202 -8.86 -8.24 6.40
C PRO A 202 -10.37 -8.26 6.65
N ILE A 203 -10.87 -9.11 7.56
CA ILE A 203 -12.30 -9.22 7.87
C ILE A 203 -12.77 -8.00 8.65
N PHE A 204 -12.03 -7.61 9.68
CA PHE A 204 -12.33 -6.43 10.50
C PHE A 204 -11.68 -5.14 10.01
N GLY A 205 -10.83 -5.20 8.99
CA GLY A 205 -10.14 -4.05 8.41
C GLY A 205 -9.00 -3.50 9.27
N THR A 206 -8.55 -4.27 10.27
CA THR A 206 -7.47 -3.84 11.16
C THR A 206 -6.11 -3.96 10.46
N GLY A 207 -5.22 -2.99 10.67
CA GLY A 207 -3.86 -2.98 10.11
C GLY A 207 -3.76 -2.56 8.65
N LEU A 208 -4.89 -2.35 7.93
CA LEU A 208 -4.88 -2.04 6.49
C LEU A 208 -4.19 -0.70 6.18
N ASP A 209 -4.43 0.33 6.98
CA ASP A 209 -3.79 1.64 6.77
C ASP A 209 -2.27 1.56 6.98
N ASN A 210 -1.83 0.75 7.95
CA ASN A 210 -0.40 0.50 8.18
C ASN A 210 0.21 -0.31 7.02
N LEU A 211 -0.53 -1.29 6.48
CA LEU A 211 -0.12 -2.04 5.31
C LEU A 211 0.07 -1.11 4.09
N ILE A 212 -0.88 -0.22 3.82
CA ILE A 212 -0.80 0.72 2.71
C ILE A 212 0.42 1.64 2.87
N LYS A 213 0.65 2.18 4.07
CA LYS A 213 1.80 3.04 4.37
C LYS A 213 3.13 2.29 4.24
N ALA A 214 3.23 1.09 4.83
CA ALA A 214 4.44 0.27 4.74
C ALA A 214 4.75 -0.15 3.30
N SER A 215 3.71 -0.43 2.51
CA SER A 215 3.83 -0.72 1.07
C SER A 215 4.37 0.49 0.29
N TYR A 216 3.91 1.69 0.64
CA TYR A 216 4.35 2.94 0.05
C TYR A 216 5.83 3.21 0.37
N ASP A 217 6.24 3.00 1.62
CA ASP A 217 7.64 3.10 2.06
C ASP A 217 8.54 2.04 1.39
N LEU A 218 8.04 0.81 1.24
CA LEU A 218 8.75 -0.29 0.57
C LEU A 218 9.14 0.07 -0.87
N LEU A 219 8.25 0.79 -1.56
CA LEU A 219 8.48 1.31 -2.91
C LEU A 219 9.37 2.55 -2.92
N ASN A 220 9.89 2.98 -1.77
CA ASN A 220 10.70 4.19 -1.61
C ASN A 220 10.00 5.47 -2.11
N LEU A 221 8.68 5.55 -1.87
CA LEU A 221 7.84 6.66 -2.27
C LEU A 221 7.77 7.74 -1.18
N ILE A 222 7.48 8.95 -1.62
CA ILE A 222 7.16 10.09 -0.76
C ILE A 222 5.96 10.85 -1.35
N THR A 223 5.29 11.61 -0.50
CA THR A 223 4.17 12.46 -0.89
C THR A 223 4.56 13.92 -0.84
N PHE A 224 4.27 14.66 -1.91
CA PHE A 224 4.22 16.11 -1.92
C PHE A 224 2.82 16.59 -2.28
N PHE A 225 2.52 17.85 -2.03
CA PHE A 225 1.17 18.39 -2.17
C PHE A 225 1.15 19.60 -3.09
N THR A 226 0.02 19.75 -3.78
CA THR A 226 -0.44 21.01 -4.35
C THR A 226 -1.74 21.39 -3.65
N THR A 227 -1.99 22.66 -3.37
CA THR A 227 -3.21 23.11 -2.70
C THR A 227 -3.69 24.45 -3.24
N GLY A 228 -4.98 24.58 -3.44
CA GLY A 228 -5.66 25.79 -3.93
C GLY A 228 -7.18 25.67 -3.75
N GLU A 229 -7.92 26.71 -4.14
CA GLU A 229 -9.39 26.73 -4.00
C GLU A 229 -10.09 25.65 -4.84
N ASP A 230 -9.58 25.34 -6.02
CA ASP A 230 -10.19 24.32 -6.88
C ASP A 230 -9.86 22.90 -6.44
N GLU A 231 -8.60 22.66 -6.04
CA GLU A 231 -8.13 21.31 -5.70
C GLU A 231 -7.00 21.36 -4.68
N SER A 232 -7.06 20.47 -3.68
CA SER A 232 -5.89 20.00 -2.92
C SER A 232 -5.59 18.57 -3.32
N ARG A 233 -4.34 18.30 -3.67
CA ARG A 233 -3.95 16.98 -4.14
C ARG A 233 -2.62 16.53 -3.56
N ALA A 234 -2.58 15.26 -3.18
CA ALA A 234 -1.38 14.55 -2.81
C ALA A 234 -0.81 13.84 -4.06
N TRP A 235 0.47 14.04 -4.30
CA TRP A 235 1.19 13.50 -5.44
C TRP A 235 2.28 12.54 -4.96
N THR A 236 2.44 11.46 -5.69
CA THR A 236 3.48 10.46 -5.42
C THR A 236 4.72 10.73 -6.25
N THR A 237 5.89 10.65 -5.61
CA THR A 237 7.19 10.62 -6.29
C THR A 237 8.15 9.71 -5.53
N THR A 238 9.25 9.32 -6.16
CA THR A 238 10.30 8.54 -5.50
C THR A 238 11.15 9.43 -4.59
N ARG A 239 11.57 8.90 -3.45
CA ARG A 239 12.53 9.58 -2.57
C ARG A 239 13.82 9.90 -3.34
N GLY A 240 14.29 11.13 -3.22
CA GLY A 240 15.45 11.60 -3.98
C GLY A 240 15.11 12.20 -5.34
N ALA A 241 13.84 12.26 -5.74
CA ALA A 241 13.43 12.91 -6.96
C ALA A 241 13.69 14.41 -6.92
N THR A 242 14.20 14.97 -8.02
CA THR A 242 14.33 16.42 -8.21
C THR A 242 12.98 17.06 -8.48
N ALA A 243 12.85 18.37 -8.27
CA ALA A 243 11.60 19.10 -8.53
C ALA A 243 11.02 18.86 -9.93
N PRO A 244 11.79 18.89 -11.03
CA PRO A 244 11.25 18.54 -12.36
C PRO A 244 10.72 17.11 -12.45
N LEU A 245 11.41 16.14 -11.82
CA LEU A 245 10.95 14.73 -11.81
C LEU A 245 9.67 14.57 -11.00
N ALA A 246 9.57 15.21 -9.85
CA ALA A 246 8.34 15.24 -9.07
C ALA A 246 7.20 15.91 -9.84
N GLY A 247 7.45 17.03 -10.51
CA GLY A 247 6.48 17.73 -11.36
C GLY A 247 5.93 16.85 -12.48
N LYS A 248 6.71 15.88 -13.01
CA LYS A 248 6.24 14.91 -13.99
C LYS A 248 5.01 14.11 -13.52
N SER A 249 4.88 13.88 -12.21
CA SER A 249 3.69 13.20 -11.66
C SER A 249 2.40 14.01 -11.89
N ILE A 250 2.50 15.32 -12.05
CA ILE A 250 1.38 16.20 -12.37
C ILE A 250 1.12 16.19 -13.88
N HIS A 251 2.15 16.52 -14.66
CA HIS A 251 2.13 16.50 -16.12
C HIS A 251 3.57 16.57 -16.64
N THR A 252 3.83 16.00 -17.82
CA THR A 252 5.18 16.02 -18.45
C THR A 252 5.72 17.43 -18.66
N ASP A 253 4.85 18.42 -18.92
CA ASP A 253 5.26 19.80 -19.09
C ASP A 253 5.97 20.38 -17.87
N PHE A 254 5.58 19.95 -16.64
CA PHE A 254 6.25 20.42 -15.43
C PHE A 254 7.69 19.90 -15.29
N ARG A 255 8.03 18.80 -15.97
CA ARG A 255 9.41 18.37 -16.15
C ARG A 255 10.12 19.13 -17.28
N ASP A 256 9.48 19.15 -18.44
CA ASP A 256 10.15 19.55 -19.69
C ASP A 256 10.32 21.08 -19.79
N LYS A 257 9.36 21.83 -19.25
CA LYS A 257 9.33 23.30 -19.27
C LYS A 257 9.62 23.93 -17.90
N PHE A 258 10.14 23.14 -16.96
CA PHE A 258 10.37 23.57 -15.58
C PHE A 258 11.27 24.83 -15.53
N ILE A 259 10.79 25.87 -14.87
CA ILE A 259 11.55 27.11 -14.62
C ILE A 259 12.03 27.10 -13.17
N ARG A 260 11.11 27.01 -12.21
CA ARG A 260 11.37 26.98 -10.76
C ARG A 260 10.19 26.41 -10.00
N ALA A 261 10.38 26.11 -8.73
CA ALA A 261 9.32 25.72 -7.80
C ALA A 261 9.29 26.65 -6.60
N GLU A 262 8.12 27.05 -6.13
CA GLU A 262 7.92 27.67 -4.84
C GLU A 262 7.52 26.59 -3.85
N VAL A 263 8.35 26.42 -2.81
CA VAL A 263 8.25 25.29 -1.88
C VAL A 263 8.11 25.78 -0.44
N VAL A 264 7.16 25.24 0.27
CA VAL A 264 7.00 25.42 1.71
C VAL A 264 6.70 24.05 2.34
N SER A 265 7.26 23.76 3.51
CA SER A 265 6.92 22.52 4.21
C SER A 265 5.48 22.60 4.75
N TYR A 266 4.81 21.44 4.80
CA TYR A 266 3.46 21.32 5.34
C TYR A 266 3.29 22.04 6.68
N ASP A 267 4.18 21.76 7.65
CA ASP A 267 4.08 22.34 9.01
C ASP A 267 4.11 23.87 9.00
N LYS A 268 5.06 24.45 8.23
CA LYS A 268 5.15 25.91 8.11
C LYS A 268 3.95 26.52 7.40
N LEU A 269 3.40 25.85 6.41
CA LEU A 269 2.21 26.33 5.72
C LEU A 269 0.99 26.30 6.64
N MET A 270 0.81 25.23 7.40
CA MET A 270 -0.28 25.11 8.38
C MET A 270 -0.16 26.19 9.48
N GLU A 271 1.06 26.44 9.99
CA GLU A 271 1.32 27.51 10.96
C GLU A 271 1.03 28.90 10.39
N ALA A 272 1.35 29.14 9.13
CA ALA A 272 1.04 30.41 8.46
C ALA A 272 -0.46 30.60 8.17
N GLY A 273 -1.17 29.50 7.93
CA GLY A 273 -2.60 29.46 7.59
C GLY A 273 -2.93 29.85 6.14
N SER A 274 -1.95 30.24 5.32
CA SER A 274 -2.10 30.42 3.87
C SER A 274 -0.72 30.59 3.20
N PHE A 275 -0.66 30.31 1.88
CA PHE A 275 0.55 30.56 1.07
C PHE A 275 0.99 32.04 1.10
N ALA A 276 0.04 32.98 1.04
CA ALA A 276 0.34 34.41 1.10
C ALA A 276 1.06 34.78 2.41
N LYS A 277 0.52 34.35 3.54
CA LYS A 277 1.14 34.58 4.85
C LYS A 277 2.47 33.85 5.02
N ALA A 278 2.62 32.65 4.48
CA ALA A 278 3.89 31.93 4.46
C ALA A 278 4.96 32.70 3.66
N ARG A 279 4.56 33.32 2.54
CA ARG A 279 5.45 34.17 1.72
C ARG A 279 5.84 35.45 2.46
N GLU A 280 4.92 36.14 3.13
CA GLU A 280 5.19 37.31 3.97
C GLU A 280 6.18 36.98 5.11
N LYS A 281 6.10 35.79 5.68
CA LYS A 281 7.03 35.30 6.72
C LYS A 281 8.39 34.84 6.16
N GLY A 282 8.59 34.83 4.84
CA GLY A 282 9.82 34.35 4.20
C GLY A 282 9.99 32.83 4.28
N TRP A 283 8.91 32.08 4.47
CA TRP A 283 8.96 30.62 4.61
C TRP A 283 8.80 29.88 3.28
N VAL A 284 8.31 30.57 2.25
CA VAL A 284 8.28 30.04 0.88
C VAL A 284 9.64 30.23 0.26
N ARG A 285 10.24 29.15 -0.19
CA ARG A 285 11.54 29.11 -0.83
C ARG A 285 11.36 29.00 -2.34
N THR A 286 12.19 29.69 -3.10
CA THR A 286 12.31 29.50 -4.54
C THR A 286 13.40 28.50 -4.82
N GLU A 287 13.07 27.40 -5.46
CA GLU A 287 13.96 26.26 -5.69
C GLU A 287 14.14 26.00 -7.19
N GLY A 288 15.35 25.62 -7.56
CA GLY A 288 15.73 25.30 -8.96
C GLY A 288 15.59 23.82 -9.29
N LYS A 289 16.15 23.44 -10.47
CA LYS A 289 16.05 22.07 -11.03
C LYS A 289 16.68 20.99 -10.14
N GLU A 290 17.70 21.36 -9.35
CA GLU A 290 18.46 20.41 -8.51
C GLU A 290 17.81 20.19 -7.13
N TYR A 291 16.70 20.88 -6.84
CA TYR A 291 16.03 20.71 -5.57
C TYR A 291 15.49 19.29 -5.42
N ILE A 292 15.86 18.61 -4.36
CA ILE A 292 15.34 17.30 -4.00
C ILE A 292 14.08 17.48 -3.17
N VAL A 293 12.94 17.02 -3.71
CA VAL A 293 11.64 17.12 -3.04
C VAL A 293 11.63 16.24 -1.79
N LYS A 294 11.04 16.80 -0.72
CA LYS A 294 10.92 16.13 0.58
C LYS A 294 9.47 15.72 0.81
N ASP A 295 9.31 14.65 1.59
CA ASP A 295 7.98 14.26 2.05
C ASP A 295 7.32 15.40 2.83
N GLY A 296 6.08 15.73 2.47
CA GLY A 296 5.34 16.84 3.08
C GLY A 296 5.62 18.22 2.48
N ASP A 297 6.42 18.34 1.43
CA ASP A 297 6.56 19.62 0.72
C ASP A 297 5.22 19.99 0.05
N VAL A 298 4.83 21.25 0.18
CA VAL A 298 3.73 21.86 -0.57
C VAL A 298 4.33 22.75 -1.64
N ILE A 299 4.03 22.46 -2.92
CA ILE A 299 4.80 22.96 -4.05
C ILE A 299 3.88 23.63 -5.07
N GLU A 300 4.28 24.82 -5.52
CA GLU A 300 3.76 25.50 -6.70
C GLU A 300 4.84 25.46 -7.80
N PHE A 301 4.58 24.72 -8.87
CA PHE A 301 5.49 24.61 -10.02
C PHE A 301 5.24 25.72 -11.03
N LEU A 302 6.32 26.35 -11.49
CA LEU A 302 6.28 27.37 -12.54
C LEU A 302 7.00 26.85 -13.79
N ILE A 303 6.29 26.91 -14.92
CA ILE A 303 6.73 26.44 -16.24
C ILE A 303 6.57 27.53 -17.28
#